data_d0d24282fd92ffc2d61c05d2a9c1e8da
#
_entry.id   d0d24282fd92ffc2d61c05d2a9c1e8da
#
_cell.length_a   1.000
_cell.length_b   1.000
_cell.length_c   1.000
_cell.angle_alpha   90.00
_cell.angle_beta   90.00
_cell.angle_gamma   90.00
#
_symmetry.space_group_name_H-M   'P 1'
#
loop_
_entity.id
_entity.type
_entity.pdbx_description
1 polymer ?
#
loop_
_entity_poly.entity_id
_entity_poly.type
_entity_poly.pdbx_seq_one_letter_code
_entity_poly.pdbx_strand_id
1 'polypeptide(L)'
;MNFEALQRRVRLWRAQFGAERDVYFAQEHPPGRQGLSDFTVADELRVEIDGTLFPHRLYQFALAHSGWRHVTVIDSGESFMALSTGLQAALWALGGVPEEHRTDSLSAAFNNLAEQEELAKRYADLCRHYGLRATRCNPGQSNENGSIESRNNSLKTALEQALCLRGSRSFDTRPDYETFVQTIV
;
A
#
# COMPACT_ATOMS: atom_id res chain seq x y z
N MET A 1 -24.76 39.46 9.89
CA MET A 1 -25.12 38.02 9.91
C MET A 1 -24.04 37.29 10.69
N ASN A 2 -24.43 36.62 11.79
CA ASN A 2 -23.44 35.94 12.65
C ASN A 2 -22.87 34.73 11.93
N PHE A 3 -21.55 34.52 11.96
CA PHE A 3 -20.84 33.43 11.29
C PHE A 3 -21.39 32.04 11.65
N GLU A 4 -21.75 31.84 12.90
CA GLU A 4 -22.37 30.59 13.38
C GLU A 4 -23.77 30.34 12.78
N ALA A 5 -24.55 31.40 12.59
CA ALA A 5 -25.85 31.27 11.92
C ALA A 5 -25.72 30.87 10.46
N LEU A 6 -24.71 31.38 9.78
CA LEU A 6 -24.38 30.99 8.42
C LEU A 6 -23.93 29.53 8.32
N GLN A 7 -23.03 29.10 9.20
CA GLN A 7 -22.58 27.71 9.26
C GLN A 7 -23.73 26.74 9.53
N ARG A 8 -24.65 27.09 10.46
CA ARG A 8 -25.84 26.30 10.74
C ARG A 8 -26.75 26.18 9.52
N ARG A 9 -26.96 27.28 8.80
CA ARG A 9 -27.76 27.30 7.58
C ARG A 9 -27.18 26.46 6.46
N VAL A 10 -25.87 26.56 6.24
CA VAL A 10 -25.15 25.73 5.26
C VAL A 10 -25.24 24.24 5.62
N ARG A 11 -25.10 23.91 6.91
CA ARG A 11 -25.23 22.52 7.40
C ARG A 11 -26.63 21.97 7.14
N LEU A 12 -27.67 22.75 7.45
CA LEU A 12 -29.07 22.34 7.22
C LEU A 12 -29.38 22.21 5.71
N TRP A 13 -28.89 23.14 4.91
CA TRP A 13 -29.06 23.07 3.45
C TRP A 13 -28.37 21.84 2.87
N ARG A 14 -27.15 21.55 3.29
CA ARG A 14 -26.41 20.34 2.87
C ARG A 14 -27.12 19.06 3.32
N ALA A 15 -27.78 19.05 4.47
CA ALA A 15 -28.55 17.89 4.93
C ALA A 15 -29.82 17.65 4.12
N GLN A 16 -30.44 18.71 3.56
CA GLN A 16 -31.69 18.63 2.82
C GLN A 16 -31.48 18.50 1.31
N PHE A 17 -30.46 19.15 0.76
CA PHE A 17 -30.26 19.31 -0.68
C PHE A 17 -28.85 18.92 -1.15
N GLY A 18 -27.96 18.51 -0.25
CA GLY A 18 -26.64 18.02 -0.60
C GLY A 18 -26.72 16.65 -1.26
N ALA A 19 -25.64 16.27 -1.97
CA ALA A 19 -25.49 14.91 -2.50
C ALA A 19 -25.66 13.89 -1.36
N GLU A 20 -26.28 12.74 -1.68
CA GLU A 20 -26.35 11.61 -0.76
C GLU A 20 -24.96 11.30 -0.23
N ARG A 21 -24.82 11.23 1.10
CA ARG A 21 -23.55 10.82 1.70
C ARG A 21 -23.51 9.31 1.70
N ASP A 22 -22.47 8.79 1.12
CA ASP A 22 -22.16 7.37 1.27
C ASP A 22 -22.06 7.04 2.76
N VAL A 23 -22.83 6.06 3.19
CA VAL A 23 -22.78 5.56 4.56
C VAL A 23 -21.72 4.48 4.62
N TYR A 24 -20.63 4.76 5.32
CA TYR A 24 -19.56 3.79 5.53
C TYR A 24 -19.80 3.04 6.84
N PHE A 25 -19.97 1.74 6.73
CA PHE A 25 -19.99 0.88 7.91
C PHE A 25 -18.56 0.58 8.35
N ALA A 26 -18.33 0.58 9.66
CA ALA A 26 -17.05 0.16 10.21
C ALA A 26 -16.75 -1.28 9.77
N GLN A 27 -15.60 -1.49 9.14
CA GLN A 27 -15.16 -2.82 8.74
C GLN A 27 -14.49 -3.50 9.95
N GLU A 28 -14.92 -4.71 10.25
CA GLU A 28 -14.26 -5.54 11.24
C GLU A 28 -13.16 -6.35 10.58
N HIS A 29 -11.95 -6.23 11.10
CA HIS A 29 -10.80 -7.00 10.64
C HIS A 29 -10.33 -7.94 11.75
N PRO A 30 -10.79 -9.20 11.79
CA PRO A 30 -10.32 -10.17 12.76
C PRO A 30 -8.81 -10.39 12.70
N PRO A 31 -8.14 -10.68 13.84
CA PRO A 31 -6.71 -10.99 13.85
C PRO A 31 -6.36 -12.13 12.89
N GLY A 32 -5.23 -12.00 12.18
CA GLY A 32 -4.72 -13.05 11.28
C GLY A 32 -5.52 -13.27 9.99
N ARG A 33 -6.64 -12.56 9.80
CA ARG A 33 -7.51 -12.81 8.66
C ARG A 33 -6.96 -12.23 7.36
N GLN A 34 -6.58 -10.96 7.34
CA GLN A 34 -6.34 -10.27 6.07
C GLN A 34 -4.98 -9.56 6.03
N GLY A 35 -4.21 -9.90 5.01
CA GLY A 35 -3.06 -9.14 4.53
C GLY A 35 -3.42 -8.29 3.31
N LEU A 36 -2.94 -7.07 3.28
CA LEU A 36 -3.12 -6.11 2.19
C LEU A 36 -1.76 -5.76 1.62
N SER A 37 -1.63 -5.67 0.30
CA SER A 37 -0.41 -5.14 -0.30
C SER A 37 -0.66 -4.21 -1.47
N ASP A 38 0.30 -3.32 -1.67
CA ASP A 38 0.29 -2.37 -2.77
C ASP A 38 1.70 -1.89 -3.11
N PHE A 39 1.87 -1.34 -4.32
CA PHE A 39 3.07 -0.64 -4.74
C PHE A 39 2.87 0.87 -4.66
N THR A 40 3.88 1.57 -4.22
CA THR A 40 3.89 3.04 -4.27
C THR A 40 5.18 3.55 -4.90
N VAL A 41 5.06 4.53 -5.78
CA VAL A 41 6.21 5.24 -6.36
C VAL A 41 6.90 6.06 -5.27
N ALA A 42 8.21 5.96 -5.18
CA ALA A 42 9.03 6.64 -4.18
C ALA A 42 10.04 7.63 -4.78
N ASP A 43 9.92 7.95 -6.07
CA ASP A 43 10.84 8.85 -6.81
C ASP A 43 10.91 10.24 -6.18
N GLU A 44 9.83 10.70 -5.56
CA GLU A 44 9.75 11.98 -4.84
C GLU A 44 10.69 12.07 -3.63
N LEU A 45 11.09 10.94 -3.05
CA LEU A 45 12.08 10.88 -1.96
C LEU A 45 13.48 11.27 -2.42
N ARG A 46 13.75 11.26 -3.74
CA ARG A 46 15.02 11.68 -4.36
C ARG A 46 16.23 11.03 -3.71
N VAL A 47 16.14 9.73 -3.45
CA VAL A 47 17.22 8.94 -2.90
C VAL A 47 18.33 8.75 -3.93
N GLU A 48 19.56 8.81 -3.50
CA GLU A 48 20.74 8.53 -4.31
C GLU A 48 21.51 7.33 -3.74
N ILE A 49 22.00 6.49 -4.64
CA ILE A 49 22.90 5.37 -4.31
C ILE A 49 24.22 5.60 -5.06
N ASP A 50 25.32 5.64 -4.34
CA ASP A 50 26.65 5.93 -4.90
C ASP A 50 26.65 7.19 -5.78
N GLY A 51 26.00 8.27 -5.28
CA GLY A 51 25.89 9.56 -5.97
C GLY A 51 24.98 9.57 -7.20
N THR A 52 24.28 8.47 -7.48
CA THR A 52 23.35 8.36 -8.62
C THR A 52 21.92 8.32 -8.12
N LEU A 53 21.04 9.13 -8.71
CA LEU A 53 19.61 9.11 -8.39
C LEU A 53 19.04 7.71 -8.60
N PHE A 54 18.32 7.23 -7.60
CA PHE A 54 17.74 5.88 -7.55
C PHE A 54 16.20 5.95 -7.59
N PRO A 55 15.59 6.04 -8.79
CA PRO A 55 14.14 5.92 -8.94
C PRO A 55 13.71 4.52 -8.54
N HIS A 56 12.72 4.42 -7.65
CA HIS A 56 12.28 3.12 -7.13
C HIS A 56 10.83 3.14 -6.69
N ARG A 57 10.32 1.95 -6.45
CA ARG A 57 9.02 1.72 -5.80
C ARG A 57 9.21 1.05 -4.45
N LEU A 58 8.22 1.19 -3.61
CA LEU A 58 8.10 0.45 -2.37
C LEU A 58 6.92 -0.51 -2.51
N TYR A 59 7.17 -1.79 -2.34
CA TYR A 59 6.12 -2.77 -2.09
C TYR A 59 5.84 -2.77 -0.60
N GLN A 60 4.61 -2.49 -0.21
CA GLN A 60 4.16 -2.52 1.17
C GLN A 60 3.18 -3.66 1.38
N PHE A 61 3.44 -4.48 2.38
CA PHE A 61 2.48 -5.45 2.92
C PHE A 61 2.05 -4.99 4.31
N ALA A 62 0.76 -5.11 4.65
CA ALA A 62 0.25 -4.78 5.97
C ALA A 62 -0.86 -5.74 6.41
N LEU A 63 -0.91 -6.07 7.70
CA LEU A 63 -2.05 -6.76 8.29
C LEU A 63 -3.18 -5.75 8.58
N ALA A 64 -4.39 -6.08 8.16
CA ALA A 64 -5.55 -5.20 8.32
C ALA A 64 -5.89 -4.94 9.80
N HIS A 65 -5.78 -5.95 10.66
CA HIS A 65 -6.11 -5.84 12.09
C HIS A 65 -5.07 -5.06 12.88
N SER A 66 -3.82 -5.52 12.89
CA SER A 66 -2.76 -4.95 13.75
C SER A 66 -2.10 -3.70 13.18
N GLY A 67 -2.19 -3.50 11.87
CA GLY A 67 -1.40 -2.50 11.18
C GLY A 67 0.08 -2.86 11.02
N TRP A 68 0.50 -4.05 11.48
CA TRP A 68 1.86 -4.54 11.22
C TRP A 68 2.17 -4.48 9.74
N ARG A 69 3.34 -4.02 9.38
CA ARG A 69 3.73 -3.83 7.99
C ARG A 69 5.15 -4.27 7.72
N HIS A 70 5.39 -4.62 6.47
CA HIS A 70 6.71 -4.90 5.91
C HIS A 70 6.84 -4.16 4.58
N VAL A 71 8.02 -3.62 4.30
CA VAL A 71 8.28 -2.85 3.09
C VAL A 71 9.50 -3.43 2.38
N THR A 72 9.39 -3.60 1.07
CA THR A 72 10.50 -4.03 0.19
C THR A 72 10.78 -2.95 -0.83
N VAL A 73 12.04 -2.59 -1.01
CA VAL A 73 12.50 -1.66 -2.05
C VAL A 73 12.55 -2.38 -3.39
N ILE A 74 11.87 -1.86 -4.40
CA ILE A 74 11.77 -2.43 -5.76
C ILE A 74 12.34 -1.42 -6.76
N ASP A 75 13.37 -1.82 -7.47
CA ASP A 75 14.03 -1.02 -8.53
C ASP A 75 13.46 -1.30 -9.93
N SER A 76 12.67 -2.34 -10.06
CA SER A 76 11.95 -2.70 -11.26
C SER A 76 10.52 -2.17 -11.25
N GLY A 77 9.82 -2.25 -12.37
CA GLY A 77 8.40 -1.95 -12.46
C GLY A 77 7.53 -2.91 -11.63
N GLU A 78 6.25 -2.57 -11.52
CA GLU A 78 5.24 -3.45 -10.94
C GLU A 78 5.17 -4.73 -11.80
N SER A 79 5.60 -5.83 -11.23
CA SER A 79 5.67 -7.13 -11.90
C SER A 79 5.28 -8.24 -10.94
N PHE A 80 4.95 -9.41 -11.50
CA PHE A 80 4.71 -10.59 -10.68
C PHE A 80 5.94 -10.98 -9.85
N MET A 81 7.16 -10.80 -10.41
CA MET A 81 8.40 -11.03 -9.64
C MET A 81 8.50 -10.10 -8.43
N ALA A 82 8.27 -8.81 -8.62
CA ALA A 82 8.30 -7.85 -7.54
C ALA A 82 7.24 -8.17 -6.46
N LEU A 83 6.01 -8.48 -6.88
CA LEU A 83 4.93 -8.91 -5.98
C LEU A 83 5.31 -10.18 -5.21
N SER A 84 5.76 -11.22 -5.90
CA SER A 84 6.09 -12.50 -5.26
C SER A 84 7.26 -12.37 -4.29
N THR A 85 8.31 -11.65 -4.66
CA THR A 85 9.47 -11.39 -3.79
C THR A 85 9.06 -10.59 -2.56
N GLY A 86 8.29 -9.51 -2.73
CA GLY A 86 7.82 -8.67 -1.63
C GLY A 86 6.87 -9.43 -0.70
N LEU A 87 5.92 -10.20 -1.24
CA LEU A 87 5.01 -11.01 -0.44
C LEU A 87 5.76 -12.07 0.36
N GLN A 88 6.68 -12.80 -0.27
CA GLN A 88 7.49 -13.81 0.41
C GLN A 88 8.31 -13.19 1.56
N ALA A 89 9.00 -12.07 1.30
CA ALA A 89 9.76 -11.37 2.33
C ALA A 89 8.88 -10.95 3.50
N ALA A 90 7.67 -10.44 3.22
CA ALA A 90 6.73 -10.05 4.24
C ALA A 90 6.23 -11.24 5.08
N LEU A 91 5.88 -12.37 4.46
CA LEU A 91 5.44 -13.57 5.18
C LEU A 91 6.55 -14.16 6.06
N TRP A 92 7.79 -14.17 5.58
CA TRP A 92 8.95 -14.58 6.38
C TRP A 92 9.21 -13.64 7.56
N ALA A 93 9.15 -12.34 7.35
CA ALA A 93 9.32 -11.36 8.41
C ALA A 93 8.19 -11.41 9.45
N LEU A 94 6.95 -11.71 9.01
CA LEU A 94 5.79 -11.92 9.88
C LEU A 94 5.92 -13.21 10.71
N GLY A 95 6.62 -14.21 10.20
CA GLY A 95 6.68 -15.54 10.81
C GLY A 95 5.38 -16.32 10.71
N GLY A 96 4.51 -15.96 9.77
CA GLY A 96 3.21 -16.60 9.58
C GLY A 96 2.51 -16.15 8.31
N VAL A 97 1.30 -16.68 8.12
CA VAL A 97 0.50 -16.45 6.91
C VAL A 97 -0.91 -16.03 7.31
N PRO A 98 -1.46 -14.91 6.82
CA PRO A 98 -2.87 -14.59 7.03
C PRO A 98 -3.78 -15.53 6.23
N GLU A 99 -5.06 -15.58 6.57
CA GLU A 99 -6.04 -16.41 5.83
C GLU A 99 -6.22 -15.95 4.39
N GLU A 100 -6.17 -14.65 4.15
CA GLU A 100 -6.35 -14.06 2.83
C GLU A 100 -5.36 -12.92 2.56
N HIS A 101 -5.03 -12.78 1.28
CA HIS A 101 -4.22 -11.69 0.79
C HIS A 101 -4.96 -10.94 -0.32
N ARG A 102 -4.99 -9.62 -0.20
CA ARG A 102 -5.60 -8.71 -1.15
C ARG A 102 -4.55 -7.78 -1.74
N THR A 103 -4.56 -7.64 -3.04
CA THR A 103 -3.73 -6.67 -3.76
C THR A 103 -4.51 -6.03 -4.89
N ASP A 104 -4.26 -4.75 -5.15
CA ASP A 104 -4.86 -3.97 -6.23
C ASP A 104 -3.96 -3.96 -7.47
N SER A 105 -2.68 -4.08 -7.26
CA SER A 105 -1.62 -3.80 -8.24
C SER A 105 -1.54 -4.75 -9.43
N LEU A 106 -2.30 -5.86 -9.45
CA LEU A 106 -2.19 -6.86 -10.52
C LEU A 106 -2.91 -6.47 -11.81
N SER A 107 -3.84 -5.53 -11.75
CA SER A 107 -4.65 -5.15 -12.90
C SER A 107 -4.09 -3.96 -13.69
N ALA A 108 -3.30 -3.12 -13.06
CA ALA A 108 -2.82 -1.86 -13.65
C ALA A 108 -1.58 -2.03 -14.56
N ALA A 109 -0.82 -3.11 -14.39
CA ALA A 109 0.46 -3.31 -15.06
C ALA A 109 0.35 -3.91 -16.48
N PHE A 110 -0.84 -4.38 -16.93
CA PHE A 110 -0.99 -5.13 -18.17
C PHE A 110 -2.13 -4.60 -19.04
N ASN A 111 -1.79 -4.36 -20.31
CA ASN A 111 -2.72 -3.81 -21.31
C ASN A 111 -3.51 -4.88 -22.07
N ASN A 112 -3.26 -6.17 -21.81
CA ASN A 112 -3.76 -7.29 -22.60
C ASN A 112 -4.43 -8.33 -21.68
N LEU A 113 -5.62 -8.79 -22.04
CA LEU A 113 -6.43 -9.71 -21.25
C LEU A 113 -5.73 -11.06 -20.99
N ALA A 114 -4.98 -11.58 -21.96
CA ALA A 114 -4.28 -12.85 -21.80
C ALA A 114 -3.14 -12.76 -20.78
N GLU A 115 -2.43 -11.65 -20.74
CA GLU A 115 -1.39 -11.39 -19.73
C GLU A 115 -1.99 -11.22 -18.34
N GLN A 116 -3.16 -10.57 -18.24
CA GLN A 116 -3.89 -10.42 -16.98
C GLN A 116 -4.38 -11.77 -16.44
N GLU A 117 -4.85 -12.68 -17.31
CA GLU A 117 -5.29 -14.02 -16.92
C GLU A 117 -4.11 -14.88 -16.44
N GLU A 118 -3.01 -14.86 -17.17
CA GLU A 118 -1.78 -15.59 -16.78
C GLU A 118 -1.24 -15.09 -15.44
N LEU A 119 -1.20 -13.79 -15.25
CA LEU A 119 -0.77 -13.17 -14.00
C LEU A 119 -1.69 -13.55 -12.83
N ALA A 120 -3.00 -13.51 -13.06
CA ALA A 120 -3.98 -13.90 -12.06
C ALA A 120 -3.82 -15.36 -11.65
N LYS A 121 -3.50 -16.24 -12.61
CA LYS A 121 -3.22 -17.65 -12.36
C LYS A 121 -1.95 -17.83 -11.53
N ARG A 122 -0.85 -17.19 -11.91
CA ARG A 122 0.42 -17.23 -11.15
C ARG A 122 0.24 -16.71 -9.73
N TYR A 123 -0.51 -15.64 -9.55
CA TYR A 123 -0.81 -15.10 -8.23
C TYR A 123 -1.67 -16.08 -7.40
N ALA A 124 -2.69 -16.70 -8.01
CA ALA A 124 -3.49 -17.71 -7.33
C ALA A 124 -2.66 -18.94 -6.93
N ASP A 125 -1.72 -19.36 -7.78
CA ASP A 125 -0.80 -20.46 -7.49
C ASP A 125 0.17 -20.11 -6.36
N LEU A 126 0.71 -18.88 -6.34
CA LEU A 126 1.53 -18.37 -5.24
C LEU A 126 0.76 -18.36 -3.91
N CYS A 127 -0.46 -17.85 -3.93
CA CYS A 127 -1.31 -17.84 -2.73
C CYS A 127 -1.61 -19.25 -2.25
N ARG A 128 -1.93 -20.17 -3.16
CA ARG A 128 -2.17 -21.58 -2.82
C ARG A 128 -0.94 -22.25 -2.20
N HIS A 129 0.26 -21.94 -2.73
CA HIS A 129 1.53 -22.47 -2.19
C HIS A 129 1.72 -22.11 -0.70
N TYR A 130 1.35 -20.88 -0.32
CA TYR A 130 1.43 -20.42 1.07
C TYR A 130 0.16 -20.70 1.91
N GLY A 131 -0.87 -21.31 1.32
CA GLY A 131 -2.15 -21.52 2.00
C GLY A 131 -3.00 -20.24 2.14
N LEU A 132 -2.69 -19.22 1.39
CA LEU A 132 -3.45 -17.96 1.33
C LEU A 132 -4.65 -18.09 0.40
N ARG A 133 -5.75 -17.43 0.74
CA ARG A 133 -6.84 -17.16 -0.20
C ARG A 133 -6.60 -15.82 -0.91
N ALA A 134 -6.43 -15.87 -2.22
CA ALA A 134 -6.33 -14.65 -3.04
C ALA A 134 -7.69 -13.93 -3.07
N THR A 135 -7.70 -12.64 -2.71
CA THR A 135 -8.87 -11.77 -2.83
C THR A 135 -8.53 -10.56 -3.69
N ARG A 136 -9.53 -9.98 -4.35
CA ARG A 136 -9.40 -8.78 -5.16
C ARG A 136 -10.25 -7.68 -4.57
N CYS A 137 -9.84 -6.44 -4.79
CA CYS A 137 -10.71 -5.30 -4.49
C CYS A 137 -11.92 -5.32 -5.43
N ASN A 138 -13.09 -5.06 -4.89
CA ASN A 138 -14.28 -4.93 -5.71
C ASN A 138 -14.22 -3.63 -6.51
N PRO A 139 -14.36 -3.67 -7.85
CA PRO A 139 -14.43 -2.47 -8.67
C PRO A 139 -15.52 -1.52 -8.15
N GLY A 140 -15.18 -0.26 -7.90
CA GLY A 140 -16.12 0.75 -7.43
C GLY A 140 -16.30 0.88 -5.92
N GLN A 141 -15.63 0.05 -5.11
CA GLN A 141 -15.61 0.21 -3.65
C GLN A 141 -14.29 0.86 -3.19
N SER A 142 -14.16 2.15 -3.41
CA SER A 142 -12.98 2.96 -3.02
C SER A 142 -12.65 2.86 -1.52
N ASN A 143 -13.61 2.52 -0.69
CA ASN A 143 -13.44 2.39 0.76
C ASN A 143 -12.57 1.20 1.17
N GLU A 144 -12.53 0.13 0.35
CA GLU A 144 -11.70 -1.04 0.62
C GLU A 144 -10.20 -0.73 0.42
N ASN A 145 -9.88 0.21 -0.47
CA ASN A 145 -8.51 0.65 -0.78
C ASN A 145 -8.06 1.84 0.09
N GLY A 146 -8.99 2.63 0.62
CA GLY A 146 -8.67 3.84 1.39
C GLY A 146 -7.72 3.60 2.57
N SER A 147 -7.74 2.42 3.16
CA SER A 147 -6.83 2.08 4.26
C SER A 147 -5.39 1.85 3.77
N ILE A 148 -5.18 1.25 2.60
CA ILE A 148 -3.84 1.00 2.07
C ILE A 148 -3.24 2.26 1.45
N GLU A 149 -4.05 3.06 0.76
CA GLU A 149 -3.65 4.37 0.24
C GLU A 149 -3.21 5.32 1.37
N SER A 150 -3.98 5.36 2.46
CA SER A 150 -3.63 6.14 3.65
C SER A 150 -2.31 5.65 4.27
N ARG A 151 -2.08 4.34 4.31
CA ARG A 151 -0.82 3.74 4.81
C ARG A 151 0.36 4.05 3.91
N ASN A 152 0.19 4.02 2.58
CA ASN A 152 1.23 4.40 1.63
C ASN A 152 1.65 5.86 1.81
N ASN A 153 0.69 6.78 1.96
CA ASN A 153 0.96 8.19 2.22
C ASN A 153 1.65 8.39 3.57
N SER A 154 1.22 7.69 4.60
CA SER A 154 1.85 7.71 5.93
C SER A 154 3.30 7.22 5.87
N LEU A 155 3.57 6.12 5.14
CA LEU A 155 4.91 5.59 4.96
C LEU A 155 5.83 6.59 4.24
N LYS A 156 5.38 7.15 3.12
CA LYS A 156 6.17 8.14 2.37
C LYS A 156 6.48 9.38 3.21
N THR A 157 5.51 9.87 3.97
CA THR A 157 5.70 10.99 4.89
C THR A 157 6.73 10.65 5.97
N ALA A 158 6.67 9.46 6.57
CA ALA A 158 7.61 9.03 7.59
C ALA A 158 9.05 8.91 7.04
N LEU A 159 9.20 8.34 5.84
CA LEU A 159 10.48 8.23 5.16
C LEU A 159 11.05 9.61 4.81
N GLU A 160 10.22 10.52 4.29
CA GLU A 160 10.64 11.90 3.98
C GLU A 160 11.13 12.63 5.23
N GLN A 161 10.38 12.53 6.34
CA GLN A 161 10.79 13.12 7.61
C GLN A 161 12.11 12.53 8.14
N ALA A 162 12.26 11.20 8.04
CA ALA A 162 13.47 10.52 8.48
C ALA A 162 14.69 10.91 7.62
N LEU A 163 14.52 11.05 6.30
CA LEU A 163 15.57 11.57 5.41
C LEU A 163 15.95 13.01 5.74
N CYS A 164 14.98 13.86 6.04
CA CYS A 164 15.23 15.22 6.50
C CYS A 164 16.00 15.24 7.82
N LEU A 165 15.65 14.41 8.81
CA LEU A 165 16.35 14.29 10.08
C LEU A 165 17.78 13.75 9.91
N ARG A 166 17.97 12.81 8.98
CA ARG A 166 19.30 12.29 8.64
C ARG A 166 20.19 13.35 7.99
N GLY A 167 19.61 14.38 7.38
CA GLY A 167 20.34 15.46 6.69
C GLY A 167 20.95 15.06 5.34
N SER A 168 20.69 13.85 4.85
CA SER A 168 21.19 13.36 3.57
C SER A 168 20.23 12.34 2.96
N ARG A 169 20.11 12.37 1.62
CA ARG A 169 19.37 11.40 0.83
C ARG A 169 20.27 10.40 0.10
N SER A 170 21.58 10.54 0.26
CA SER A 170 22.57 9.67 -0.36
C SER A 170 22.96 8.52 0.56
N PHE A 171 23.09 7.35 0.00
CA PHE A 171 23.53 6.10 0.62
C PHE A 171 24.67 5.51 -0.20
N ASP A 172 25.60 4.84 0.45
CA ASP A 172 26.74 4.23 -0.24
C ASP A 172 26.29 3.02 -1.05
N THR A 173 25.35 2.23 -0.50
CA THR A 173 24.82 1.04 -1.14
C THR A 173 23.30 0.94 -1.02
N ARG A 174 22.68 0.16 -1.92
CA ARG A 174 21.27 -0.18 -1.82
C ARG A 174 20.90 -0.89 -0.51
N PRO A 175 21.65 -1.89 -0.01
CA PRO A 175 21.39 -2.48 1.30
C PRO A 175 21.36 -1.49 2.46
N ASP A 176 22.17 -0.43 2.42
CA ASP A 176 22.15 0.62 3.45
C ASP A 176 20.82 1.38 3.44
N TYR A 177 20.32 1.72 2.25
CA TYR A 177 19.01 2.33 2.09
C TYR A 177 17.88 1.37 2.52
N GLU A 178 17.94 0.11 2.12
CA GLU A 178 16.95 -0.91 2.53
C GLU A 178 16.93 -1.06 4.06
N THR A 179 18.11 -1.09 4.70
CA THR A 179 18.23 -1.12 6.16
C THR A 179 17.61 0.13 6.78
N PHE A 180 17.89 1.32 6.23
CA PHE A 180 17.27 2.56 6.68
C PHE A 180 15.74 2.50 6.59
N VAL A 181 15.18 2.04 5.47
CA VAL A 181 13.72 1.87 5.31
C VAL A 181 13.16 0.97 6.42
N GLN A 182 13.83 -0.15 6.73
CA GLN A 182 13.39 -1.07 7.78
C GLN A 182 13.40 -0.43 9.19
N THR A 183 14.22 0.57 9.45
CA THR A 183 14.21 1.27 10.75
C THR A 183 13.00 2.20 10.94
N ILE A 184 12.31 2.54 9.84
CA ILE A 184 11.17 3.48 9.84
C ILE A 184 9.83 2.71 9.84
N VAL A 185 9.84 1.46 9.40
CA VAL A 185 8.66 0.59 9.27
C VAL A 185 8.30 -0.06 10.60
#